data_87708081a9b40bd1dc9322aefdde90f5
#
_entry.id   87708081a9b40bd1dc9322aefdde90f5
#
_cell.length_a   1.000
_cell.length_b   1.000
_cell.length_c   1.000
_cell.angle_alpha   90.00
_cell.angle_beta   90.00
_cell.angle_gamma   90.00
#
_symmetry.space_group_name_H-M   'P 1'
#
loop_
_entity.id
_entity.type
_entity.pdbx_description
1 polymer ?
#
loop_
_entity_poly.entity_id
_entity_poly.type
_entity_poly.pdbx_seq_one_letter_code
_entity_poly.pdbx_strand_id
1 'polypeptide(L)'
;MGAVVALLSFMVLLILFTYADRRLGTLEIIACSALAVTIDNELLNVISLNLESYKGINTQGKWLLVAFHHLLAPMLMLWTLHYFMRAQSGIGRALAFLTGASALAAAEFLTVHSSVVQLAYWPLWLSLLVWLGVAAVHVLFLRIYRTILMKEAAK
;
A
#
# COMPACT_ATOMS: atom_id res chain seq x y z
N MET A 1 17.56 -5.41 11.92
CA MET A 1 17.88 -5.31 10.48
C MET A 1 16.64 -5.06 9.61
N GLY A 2 15.52 -5.76 9.77
CA GLY A 2 14.33 -5.65 8.90
C GLY A 2 13.75 -4.23 8.76
N ALA A 3 13.58 -3.50 9.88
CA ALA A 3 13.08 -2.11 9.84
C ALA A 3 14.01 -1.16 9.05
N VAL A 4 15.31 -1.36 9.13
CA VAL A 4 16.29 -0.57 8.35
C VAL A 4 16.14 -0.87 6.86
N VAL A 5 15.98 -2.14 6.49
CA VAL A 5 15.74 -2.53 5.08
C VAL A 5 14.41 -1.91 4.58
N ALA A 6 13.36 -1.96 5.37
CA ALA A 6 12.07 -1.33 5.01
C ALA A 6 12.20 0.19 4.82
N LEU A 7 12.92 0.88 5.71
CA LEU A 7 13.19 2.31 5.59
C LEU A 7 14.01 2.64 4.34
N LEU A 8 15.08 1.89 4.07
CA LEU A 8 15.90 2.08 2.88
C LEU A 8 15.08 1.83 1.60
N SER A 9 14.26 0.78 1.57
CA SER A 9 13.36 0.50 0.45
C SER A 9 12.37 1.63 0.23
N PHE A 10 11.76 2.16 1.30
CA PHE A 10 10.89 3.32 1.24
C PHE A 10 11.61 4.55 0.66
N MET A 11 12.81 4.87 1.14
CA MET A 11 13.60 6.00 0.64
C MET A 11 13.93 5.87 -0.84
N VAL A 12 14.33 4.67 -1.28
CA VAL A 12 14.60 4.40 -2.70
C VAL A 12 13.33 4.58 -3.54
N LEU A 13 12.21 4.00 -3.11
CA LEU A 13 10.92 4.14 -3.81
C LEU A 13 10.46 5.60 -3.85
N LEU A 14 10.64 6.36 -2.76
CA LEU A 14 10.31 7.78 -2.70
C LEU A 14 11.16 8.60 -3.68
N ILE A 15 12.47 8.37 -3.70
CA ILE A 15 13.38 9.04 -4.64
C ILE A 15 12.95 8.73 -6.08
N LEU A 16 12.79 7.46 -6.42
CA LEU A 16 12.34 7.07 -7.75
C LEU A 16 11.00 7.70 -8.12
N PHE A 17 10.05 7.80 -7.16
CA PHE A 17 8.75 8.41 -7.38
C PHE A 17 8.85 9.93 -7.64
N THR A 18 9.82 10.62 -7.04
CA THR A 18 10.02 12.05 -7.29
C THR A 18 10.54 12.33 -8.70
N TYR A 19 11.31 11.41 -9.27
CA TYR A 19 11.83 11.50 -10.65
C TYR A 19 10.90 10.91 -11.70
N ALA A 20 9.86 10.17 -11.31
CA ALA A 20 8.91 9.60 -12.27
C ALA A 20 8.07 10.70 -12.95
N ASP A 21 7.73 10.50 -14.23
CA ASP A 21 6.74 11.32 -14.93
C ASP A 21 5.35 11.09 -14.31
N ARG A 22 5.01 11.89 -13.30
CA ARG A 22 3.86 11.69 -12.44
C ARG A 22 2.56 12.00 -13.17
N ARG A 23 1.63 11.07 -13.12
CA ARG A 23 0.24 11.23 -13.58
C ARG A 23 -0.72 11.61 -12.45
N LEU A 24 -0.19 11.70 -11.24
CA LEU A 24 -0.93 12.12 -10.04
C LEU A 24 -0.54 13.55 -9.67
N GLY A 25 -1.54 14.39 -9.44
CA GLY A 25 -1.33 15.73 -8.91
C GLY A 25 -0.91 15.70 -7.43
N THR A 26 -0.31 16.79 -6.94
CA THR A 26 0.16 16.86 -5.54
C THR A 26 -0.97 16.61 -4.54
N LEU A 27 -2.16 17.19 -4.75
CA LEU A 27 -3.31 16.98 -3.88
C LEU A 27 -3.80 15.53 -3.92
N GLU A 28 -3.75 14.88 -5.08
CA GLU A 28 -4.10 13.45 -5.22
C GLU A 28 -3.11 12.55 -4.47
N ILE A 29 -1.81 12.87 -4.52
CA ILE A 29 -0.78 12.14 -3.77
C ILE A 29 -1.05 12.26 -2.27
N ILE A 30 -1.30 13.46 -1.76
CA ILE A 30 -1.59 13.70 -0.35
C ILE A 30 -2.85 12.95 0.07
N ALA A 31 -3.94 13.08 -0.69
CA ALA A 31 -5.21 12.46 -0.38
C ALA A 31 -5.13 10.91 -0.43
N CYS A 32 -4.48 10.35 -1.45
CA CYS A 32 -4.29 8.90 -1.56
C CYS A 32 -3.34 8.35 -0.47
N SER A 33 -2.29 9.11 -0.09
CA SER A 33 -1.41 8.70 1.00
C SER A 33 -2.14 8.70 2.35
N ALA A 34 -2.94 9.72 2.63
CA ALA A 34 -3.74 9.79 3.86
C ALA A 34 -4.74 8.62 3.92
N LEU A 35 -5.43 8.33 2.82
CA LEU A 35 -6.33 7.19 2.73
C LEU A 35 -5.59 5.86 2.95
N ALA A 36 -4.41 5.68 2.33
CA ALA A 36 -3.61 4.47 2.49
C ALA A 36 -3.23 4.25 3.96
N VAL A 37 -2.67 5.26 4.62
CA VAL A 37 -2.30 5.16 6.04
C VAL A 37 -3.51 4.86 6.92
N THR A 38 -4.67 5.46 6.63
CA THR A 38 -5.90 5.21 7.40
C THR A 38 -6.37 3.76 7.24
N ILE A 39 -6.47 3.27 5.99
CA ILE A 39 -6.90 1.89 5.72
C ILE A 39 -5.90 0.89 6.33
N ASP A 40 -4.60 1.14 6.17
CA ASP A 40 -3.56 0.26 6.69
C ASP A 40 -3.57 0.19 8.22
N ASN A 41 -3.84 1.30 8.90
CA ASN A 41 -4.03 1.30 10.35
C ASN A 41 -5.23 0.44 10.78
N GLU A 42 -6.38 0.59 10.11
CA GLU A 42 -7.56 -0.20 10.42
C GLU A 42 -7.34 -1.69 10.11
N LEU A 43 -6.69 -2.02 8.99
CA LEU A 43 -6.33 -3.39 8.67
C LEU A 43 -5.38 -3.99 9.73
N LEU A 44 -4.35 -3.26 10.12
CA LEU A 44 -3.42 -3.70 11.16
C LEU A 44 -4.14 -3.95 12.49
N ASN A 45 -5.07 -3.06 12.89
CA ASN A 45 -5.87 -3.22 14.08
C ASN A 45 -6.77 -4.46 14.00
N VAL A 46 -7.46 -4.68 12.88
CA VAL A 46 -8.31 -5.85 12.67
C VAL A 46 -7.49 -7.13 12.71
N ILE A 47 -6.38 -7.19 11.98
CA ILE A 47 -5.55 -8.39 11.86
C ILE A 47 -4.83 -8.69 13.20
N SER A 48 -4.29 -7.67 13.87
CA SER A 48 -3.49 -7.87 15.10
C SER A 48 -4.33 -8.02 16.34
N LEU A 49 -5.37 -7.18 16.53
CA LEU A 49 -6.15 -7.14 17.75
C LEU A 49 -7.37 -8.06 17.72
N ASN A 50 -8.13 -8.05 16.61
CA ASN A 50 -9.39 -8.80 16.56
C ASN A 50 -9.18 -10.26 16.13
N LEU A 51 -8.26 -10.51 15.18
CA LEU A 51 -7.99 -11.87 14.69
C LEU A 51 -6.81 -12.54 15.41
N GLU A 52 -6.13 -11.83 16.29
CA GLU A 52 -4.92 -12.30 16.98
C GLU A 52 -3.91 -12.97 16.03
N SER A 53 -3.90 -12.56 14.77
CA SER A 53 -3.12 -13.23 13.73
C SER A 53 -1.63 -12.96 13.84
N TYR A 54 -1.24 -11.85 14.48
CA TYR A 54 0.15 -11.51 14.76
C TYR A 54 0.53 -11.87 16.21
N LYS A 55 0.87 -13.15 16.46
CA LYS A 55 1.34 -13.62 17.77
C LYS A 55 2.86 -13.59 17.87
N GLY A 56 3.37 -13.34 19.06
CA GLY A 56 4.79 -13.45 19.37
C GLY A 56 5.67 -12.30 18.87
N ILE A 57 5.08 -11.15 18.56
CA ILE A 57 5.84 -9.99 18.07
C ILE A 57 6.73 -9.43 19.17
N ASN A 58 8.04 -9.48 18.96
CA ASN A 58 9.00 -8.75 19.78
C ASN A 58 9.06 -7.27 19.37
N THR A 59 9.82 -6.44 20.09
CA THR A 59 9.95 -5.00 19.80
C THR A 59 10.44 -4.73 18.39
N GLN A 60 11.34 -5.55 17.85
CA GLN A 60 11.84 -5.39 16.47
C GLN A 60 10.75 -5.69 15.43
N GLY A 61 9.92 -6.71 15.67
CA GLY A 61 8.80 -7.05 14.80
C GLY A 61 7.73 -5.96 14.77
N LYS A 62 7.45 -5.34 15.92
CA LYS A 62 6.53 -4.19 15.99
C LYS A 62 7.02 -3.04 15.11
N TRP A 63 8.30 -2.66 15.21
CA TRP A 63 8.87 -1.61 14.38
C TRP A 63 8.88 -1.95 12.89
N LEU A 64 9.11 -3.23 12.54
CA LEU A 64 9.05 -3.68 11.16
C LEU A 64 7.63 -3.58 10.59
N LEU A 65 6.61 -3.98 11.34
CA LEU A 65 5.20 -3.84 10.93
C LEU A 65 4.80 -2.38 10.77
N VAL A 66 5.18 -1.53 11.73
CA VAL A 66 4.93 -0.08 11.62
C VAL A 66 5.59 0.50 10.38
N ALA A 67 6.86 0.17 10.12
CA ALA A 67 7.57 0.64 8.93
C ALA A 67 6.93 0.13 7.63
N PHE A 68 6.46 -1.12 7.60
CA PHE A 68 5.75 -1.65 6.44
C PHE A 68 4.43 -0.90 6.21
N HIS A 69 3.53 -0.89 7.17
CA HIS A 69 2.17 -0.35 7.00
C HIS A 69 2.13 1.17 6.85
N HIS A 70 3.01 1.92 7.51
CA HIS A 70 2.96 3.39 7.50
C HIS A 70 3.85 4.03 6.42
N LEU A 71 4.83 3.30 5.90
CA LEU A 71 5.77 3.86 4.92
C LEU A 71 5.75 3.06 3.61
N LEU A 72 6.04 1.77 3.67
CA LEU A 72 6.26 0.97 2.47
C LEU A 72 4.95 0.69 1.72
N ALA A 73 3.90 0.29 2.41
CA ALA A 73 2.61 -0.03 1.79
C ALA A 73 1.95 1.19 1.13
N PRO A 74 1.83 2.38 1.78
CA PRO A 74 1.35 3.59 1.11
C PRO A 74 2.17 3.97 -0.12
N MET A 75 3.50 3.81 -0.06
CA MET A 75 4.37 4.12 -1.19
C MET A 75 4.17 3.16 -2.36
N LEU A 76 4.07 1.86 -2.11
CA LEU A 76 3.74 0.86 -3.13
C LEU A 76 2.34 1.09 -3.72
N MET A 77 1.39 1.54 -2.90
CA MET A 77 0.06 1.91 -3.37
C MET A 77 0.11 3.12 -4.31
N LEU A 78 0.87 4.16 -3.99
CA LEU A 78 1.06 5.31 -4.90
C LEU A 78 1.69 4.89 -6.23
N TRP A 79 2.68 4.00 -6.22
CA TRP A 79 3.25 3.42 -7.44
C TRP A 79 2.21 2.64 -8.24
N THR A 80 1.38 1.84 -7.57
CA THR A 80 0.28 1.11 -8.21
C THR A 80 -0.68 2.06 -8.91
N LEU A 81 -1.12 3.11 -8.23
CA LEU A 81 -1.99 4.14 -8.80
C LEU A 81 -1.32 4.89 -9.96
N HIS A 82 -0.03 5.23 -9.81
CA HIS A 82 0.73 5.88 -10.88
C HIS A 82 0.74 5.04 -12.17
N TYR A 83 1.09 3.75 -12.09
CA TYR A 83 1.10 2.87 -13.26
C TYR A 83 -0.31 2.59 -13.79
N PHE A 84 -1.30 2.43 -12.92
CA PHE A 84 -2.70 2.28 -13.31
C PHE A 84 -3.19 3.48 -14.12
N MET A 85 -2.85 4.70 -13.71
CA MET A 85 -3.25 5.93 -14.40
C MET A 85 -2.44 6.18 -15.69
N ARG A 86 -1.22 5.66 -15.76
CA ARG A 86 -0.38 5.75 -16.96
C ARG A 86 -0.83 4.79 -18.05
N ALA A 87 -1.41 3.65 -17.70
CA ALA A 87 -1.83 2.62 -18.64
C ALA A 87 -3.02 3.11 -19.51
N GLN A 88 -2.84 3.06 -20.83
CA GLN A 88 -3.85 3.49 -21.80
C GLN A 88 -4.86 2.39 -22.12
N SER A 89 -4.46 1.11 -22.05
CA SER A 89 -5.32 -0.04 -22.31
C SER A 89 -5.95 -0.62 -21.05
N GLY A 90 -7.11 -1.27 -21.18
CA GLY A 90 -7.74 -2.00 -20.08
C GLY A 90 -6.86 -3.12 -19.53
N ILE A 91 -6.15 -3.85 -20.41
CA ILE A 91 -5.19 -4.89 -20.02
C ILE A 91 -4.03 -4.29 -19.24
N GLY A 92 -3.45 -3.17 -19.69
CA GLY A 92 -2.38 -2.49 -18.98
C GLY A 92 -2.80 -2.04 -17.57
N ARG A 93 -4.04 -1.54 -17.41
CA ARG A 93 -4.60 -1.19 -16.09
C ARG A 93 -4.78 -2.41 -15.20
N ALA A 94 -5.30 -3.51 -15.74
CA ALA A 94 -5.44 -4.75 -15.00
C ALA A 94 -4.07 -5.30 -14.56
N LEU A 95 -3.06 -5.27 -15.43
CA LEU A 95 -1.70 -5.68 -15.09
C LEU A 95 -1.09 -4.79 -14.00
N ALA A 96 -1.19 -3.47 -14.12
CA ALA A 96 -0.69 -2.55 -13.10
C ALA A 96 -1.36 -2.78 -11.73
N PHE A 97 -2.65 -3.05 -11.73
CA PHE A 97 -3.43 -3.35 -10.54
C PHE A 97 -3.00 -4.69 -9.90
N LEU A 98 -2.91 -5.75 -10.69
CA LEU A 98 -2.49 -7.08 -10.20
C LEU A 98 -1.04 -7.10 -9.72
N THR A 99 -0.12 -6.49 -10.47
CA THR A 99 1.30 -6.43 -10.06
C THR A 99 1.48 -5.62 -8.80
N GLY A 100 0.76 -4.50 -8.64
CA GLY A 100 0.81 -3.70 -7.42
C GLY A 100 0.29 -4.45 -6.20
N ALA A 101 -0.89 -5.09 -6.29
CA ALA A 101 -1.43 -5.91 -5.20
C ALA A 101 -0.52 -7.10 -4.86
N SER A 102 0.07 -7.74 -5.89
CA SER A 102 1.03 -8.84 -5.67
C SER A 102 2.32 -8.35 -5.00
N ALA A 103 2.81 -7.17 -5.35
CA ALA A 103 3.99 -6.57 -4.71
C ALA A 103 3.72 -6.26 -3.22
N LEU A 104 2.53 -5.74 -2.90
CA LEU A 104 2.09 -5.49 -1.51
C LEU A 104 1.99 -6.80 -0.72
N ALA A 105 1.34 -7.82 -1.27
CA ALA A 105 1.23 -9.13 -0.63
C ALA A 105 2.60 -9.80 -0.45
N ALA A 106 3.51 -9.68 -1.42
CA ALA A 106 4.87 -10.19 -1.31
C ALA A 106 5.68 -9.44 -0.25
N ALA A 107 5.57 -8.12 -0.16
CA ALA A 107 6.24 -7.32 0.84
C ALA A 107 5.71 -7.63 2.26
N GLU A 108 4.40 -7.84 2.42
CA GLU A 108 3.80 -8.32 3.67
C GLU A 108 4.34 -9.72 4.03
N PHE A 109 4.35 -10.65 3.07
CA PHE A 109 4.89 -12.00 3.26
C PHE A 109 6.34 -11.98 3.72
N LEU A 110 7.20 -11.19 3.08
CA LEU A 110 8.59 -11.02 3.50
C LEU A 110 8.72 -10.42 4.89
N THR A 111 7.86 -9.47 5.25
CA THR A 111 7.81 -8.86 6.58
C THR A 111 7.51 -9.90 7.64
N VAL A 112 6.52 -10.74 7.39
CA VAL A 112 6.07 -11.80 8.31
C VAL A 112 7.08 -12.95 8.41
N HIS A 113 7.69 -13.34 7.29
CA HIS A 113 8.70 -14.43 7.27
C HIS A 113 10.08 -14.01 7.76
N SER A 114 10.26 -12.76 8.18
CA SER A 114 11.54 -12.26 8.71
C SER A 114 11.94 -12.81 10.09
N SER A 115 11.33 -13.91 10.56
CA SER A 115 11.53 -14.57 11.88
C SER A 115 11.22 -13.69 13.12
N VAL A 116 10.79 -12.46 12.91
CA VAL A 116 10.55 -11.47 13.96
C VAL A 116 9.05 -11.29 14.23
N VAL A 117 8.20 -11.68 13.25
CA VAL A 117 6.75 -11.63 13.28
C VAL A 117 6.22 -13.04 13.00
N GLN A 118 5.38 -13.57 13.87
CA GLN A 118 4.70 -14.83 13.61
C GLN A 118 3.25 -14.56 13.20
N LEU A 119 2.89 -15.04 12.02
CA LEU A 119 1.52 -15.00 11.53
C LEU A 119 0.83 -16.32 11.91
N ALA A 120 -0.12 -16.26 12.81
CA ALA A 120 -0.97 -17.40 13.14
C ALA A 120 -2.22 -17.34 12.24
N TYR A 121 -2.47 -18.40 11.47
CA TYR A 121 -3.73 -18.60 10.72
C TYR A 121 -4.05 -17.59 9.59
N TRP A 122 -3.05 -16.87 9.04
CA TRP A 122 -3.27 -15.92 7.94
C TRP A 122 -2.62 -16.44 6.64
N PRO A 123 -3.40 -17.01 5.72
CA PRO A 123 -2.85 -17.56 4.48
C PRO A 123 -2.50 -16.45 3.47
N LEU A 124 -1.46 -16.65 2.68
CA LEU A 124 -0.97 -15.69 1.67
C LEU A 124 -2.05 -15.25 0.67
N TRP A 125 -2.94 -16.17 0.26
CA TRP A 125 -4.02 -15.81 -0.67
C TRP A 125 -4.99 -14.78 -0.08
N LEU A 126 -5.18 -14.78 1.23
CA LEU A 126 -6.02 -13.79 1.91
C LEU A 126 -5.36 -12.40 1.90
N SER A 127 -4.04 -12.31 2.12
CA SER A 127 -3.29 -11.05 1.94
C SER A 127 -3.49 -10.52 0.52
N LEU A 128 -3.36 -11.37 -0.49
CA LEU A 128 -3.57 -10.94 -1.88
C LEU A 128 -4.99 -10.40 -2.10
N LEU A 129 -6.03 -11.06 -1.59
CA LEU A 129 -7.41 -10.58 -1.69
C LEU A 129 -7.62 -9.24 -0.97
N VAL A 130 -7.05 -9.09 0.23
CA VAL A 130 -7.11 -7.84 0.99
C VAL A 130 -6.44 -6.72 0.20
N TRP A 131 -5.22 -6.92 -0.31
CA TRP A 131 -4.53 -5.89 -1.09
C TRP A 131 -5.21 -5.56 -2.42
N LEU A 132 -5.85 -6.53 -3.06
CA LEU A 132 -6.73 -6.27 -4.22
C LEU A 132 -7.91 -5.38 -3.83
N GLY A 133 -8.56 -5.66 -2.72
CA GLY A 133 -9.65 -4.84 -2.17
C GLY A 133 -9.19 -3.41 -1.85
N VAL A 134 -8.08 -3.26 -1.16
CA VAL A 134 -7.48 -1.96 -0.82
C VAL A 134 -7.14 -1.17 -2.08
N ALA A 135 -6.51 -1.79 -3.08
CA ALA A 135 -6.19 -1.14 -4.35
C ALA A 135 -7.46 -0.71 -5.10
N ALA A 136 -8.53 -1.53 -5.08
CA ALA A 136 -9.81 -1.17 -5.69
C ALA A 136 -10.44 0.07 -5.02
N VAL A 137 -10.42 0.13 -3.69
CA VAL A 137 -10.89 1.30 -2.93
C VAL A 137 -10.10 2.55 -3.30
N HIS A 138 -8.77 2.48 -3.43
CA HIS A 138 -7.94 3.61 -3.83
C HIS A 138 -8.23 4.09 -5.25
N VAL A 139 -8.41 3.17 -6.20
CA VAL A 139 -8.79 3.54 -7.58
C VAL A 139 -10.16 4.22 -7.62
N LEU A 140 -11.12 3.71 -6.86
CA LEU A 140 -12.46 4.30 -6.76
C LEU A 140 -12.39 5.70 -6.12
N PHE A 141 -11.68 5.81 -5.00
CA PHE A 141 -11.46 7.08 -4.31
C PHE A 141 -10.83 8.12 -5.24
N LEU A 142 -9.76 7.76 -5.95
CA LEU A 142 -9.08 8.68 -6.87
C LEU A 142 -10.01 9.16 -7.99
N ARG A 143 -10.88 8.30 -8.52
CA ARG A 143 -11.88 8.69 -9.54
C ARG A 143 -12.89 9.69 -8.99
N ILE A 144 -13.42 9.43 -7.80
CA ILE A 144 -14.38 10.32 -7.12
C ILE A 144 -13.71 11.67 -6.83
N TYR A 145 -12.50 11.63 -6.26
CA TYR A 145 -11.73 12.81 -5.91
C TYR A 145 -11.46 13.71 -7.12
N ARG A 146 -11.05 13.13 -8.27
CA ARG A 146 -10.88 13.87 -9.54
C ARG A 146 -12.17 14.51 -10.02
N THR A 147 -13.29 13.81 -9.89
CA THR A 147 -14.58 14.36 -10.30
C THR A 147 -14.95 15.58 -9.48
N ILE A 148 -14.65 15.58 -8.17
CA ILE A 148 -14.90 16.72 -7.27
C ILE A 148 -13.99 17.89 -7.64
N LEU A 149 -12.67 17.63 -7.79
CA LEU A 149 -11.70 18.68 -8.16
C LEU A 149 -12.04 19.35 -9.49
N MET A 150 -12.46 18.59 -10.50
CA MET A 150 -12.84 19.15 -11.79
C MET A 150 -14.09 20.01 -11.71
N LYS A 151 -15.07 19.66 -10.86
CA LYS A 151 -16.27 20.47 -10.63
C LYS A 151 -15.96 21.79 -9.92
N GLU A 152 -14.99 21.81 -9.02
CA GLU A 152 -14.57 23.01 -8.31
C GLU A 152 -13.75 23.96 -9.20
N ALA A 153 -12.89 23.40 -10.06
CA ALA A 153 -12.10 24.19 -11.00
C ALA A 153 -12.94 24.81 -12.14
N ALA A 154 -14.18 24.35 -12.34
CA ALA A 154 -15.11 24.86 -13.36
C ALA A 154 -16.08 25.96 -12.84
N LYS A 155 -16.01 26.31 -11.55
CA LYS A 155 -16.74 27.43 -10.93
C LYS A 155 -15.89 28.69 -10.90
#